data_da01dcb2c7003ea290a596da25b27f03
#
_entry.id   da01dcb2c7003ea290a596da25b27f03
#
_cell.length_a   1.000
_cell.length_b   1.000
_cell.length_c   1.000
_cell.angle_alpha   90.00
_cell.angle_beta   90.00
_cell.angle_gamma   90.00
#
_symmetry.space_group_name_H-M   'P 1'
#
loop_
_entity.id
_entity.type
_entity.pdbx_description
1 polymer ?
#
loop_
_entity_poly.entity_id
_entity_poly.type
_entity_poly.pdbx_seq_one_letter_code
_entity_poly.pdbx_strand_id
1 'polypeptide(L)'
;MTISMKTLASLLFMGAIVGAGGVWLAVAPKSATQIASPDPLYWVAPMDPNYRRDTPGKSPMGMDLVPVYATDDAQGMVSISPVVENNLGVRTQTIEVGSFESNIRTVGYVRFDEDRLVHMHPRIAGWIDVLNVKTQGEFIEEGEPIYSIYSPELVNAQEELLIAMSRESTRPTLIESSEERLRALQVPQSLIDRIKREGRVFQTVTVYAPQGGLVAELSVREGQYVQPGNRIMSIGVLDEVWVIAEVFERQASLVSNSDPVTMTLDYLPGREWQGVVDFIYPTLDENTRTIPVRLKFQNQDQALKPNMFAQVMIQHSESGRQVLLAPNESIIRSGVQDRVVLAMGEGRFKSVEVALG
;
A
#
# COMPACT_ATOMS: atom_id res chain seq x y z
N MET A 1 -62.70 26.54 -2.04
CA MET A 1 -63.52 25.72 -2.98
C MET A 1 -63.99 24.49 -2.21
N THR A 2 -65.19 24.57 -1.63
CA THR A 2 -65.70 23.53 -0.69
C THR A 2 -66.46 22.49 -1.51
N ILE A 3 -65.91 21.29 -1.58
CA ILE A 3 -66.58 20.15 -2.27
C ILE A 3 -67.72 19.68 -1.33
N SER A 4 -68.93 19.69 -1.82
CA SER A 4 -70.11 19.31 -1.06
C SER A 4 -70.05 17.82 -0.68
N MET A 5 -70.39 17.51 0.57
CA MET A 5 -70.36 16.13 1.16
C MET A 5 -71.25 15.13 0.41
N LYS A 6 -72.22 15.61 -0.41
CA LYS A 6 -73.11 14.79 -1.26
C LYS A 6 -72.39 14.27 -2.51
N THR A 7 -71.43 14.99 -3.09
CA THR A 7 -70.65 14.55 -4.24
C THR A 7 -69.55 13.55 -3.84
N LEU A 8 -69.07 13.63 -2.63
CA LEU A 8 -68.07 12.65 -2.10
C LEU A 8 -68.73 11.28 -1.86
N ALA A 9 -70.01 11.25 -1.38
CA ALA A 9 -70.74 10.00 -1.14
C ALA A 9 -71.07 9.25 -2.42
N SER A 10 -71.39 9.97 -3.53
CA SER A 10 -71.72 9.34 -4.80
C SER A 10 -70.48 8.74 -5.51
N LEU A 11 -69.32 9.38 -5.35
CA LEU A 11 -68.05 8.85 -5.86
C LEU A 11 -67.58 7.60 -5.15
N LEU A 12 -67.79 7.54 -3.82
CA LEU A 12 -67.45 6.34 -3.02
C LEU A 12 -68.39 5.15 -3.35
N PHE A 13 -69.67 5.41 -3.63
CA PHE A 13 -70.63 4.34 -3.95
C PHE A 13 -70.39 3.76 -5.36
N MET A 14 -69.94 4.60 -6.30
CA MET A 14 -69.62 4.16 -7.66
C MET A 14 -68.30 3.39 -7.71
N GLY A 15 -67.31 3.75 -6.86
CA GLY A 15 -66.06 3.02 -6.68
C GLY A 15 -66.26 1.62 -6.07
N ALA A 16 -67.19 1.45 -5.15
CA ALA A 16 -67.50 0.17 -4.53
C ALA A 16 -68.17 -0.84 -5.47
N ILE A 17 -69.03 -0.39 -6.41
CA ILE A 17 -69.67 -1.27 -7.39
C ILE A 17 -68.67 -1.75 -8.46
N VAL A 18 -67.77 -0.89 -8.91
CA VAL A 18 -66.71 -1.28 -9.89
C VAL A 18 -65.67 -2.21 -9.22
N GLY A 19 -65.32 -1.97 -7.95
CA GLY A 19 -64.42 -2.83 -7.18
C GLY A 19 -65.00 -4.22 -6.94
N ALA A 20 -66.29 -4.36 -6.58
CA ALA A 20 -66.93 -5.65 -6.36
C ALA A 20 -67.10 -6.46 -7.65
N GLY A 21 -67.38 -5.81 -8.77
CA GLY A 21 -67.47 -6.48 -10.08
C GLY A 21 -66.12 -6.98 -10.60
N GLY A 22 -65.05 -6.23 -10.37
CA GLY A 22 -63.66 -6.61 -10.75
C GLY A 22 -63.14 -7.81 -9.99
N VAL A 23 -63.45 -7.92 -8.68
CA VAL A 23 -63.06 -9.07 -7.84
C VAL A 23 -63.79 -10.34 -8.23
N TRP A 24 -65.08 -10.26 -8.65
CA TRP A 24 -65.84 -11.44 -9.04
C TRP A 24 -65.37 -12.03 -10.39
N LEU A 25 -64.86 -11.24 -11.31
CA LEU A 25 -64.29 -11.70 -12.59
C LEU A 25 -62.87 -12.26 -12.41
N ALA A 26 -62.16 -11.90 -11.31
CA ALA A 26 -60.80 -12.42 -11.03
C ALA A 26 -60.78 -13.73 -10.22
N VAL A 27 -61.89 -14.13 -9.63
CA VAL A 27 -62.04 -15.35 -8.80
C VAL A 27 -62.81 -16.45 -9.52
N ALA A 28 -62.88 -16.46 -10.84
CA ALA A 28 -63.33 -17.64 -11.56
C ALA A 28 -62.31 -18.76 -11.36
N PRO A 29 -62.70 -19.98 -10.90
CA PRO A 29 -61.75 -21.07 -10.70
C PRO A 29 -61.13 -21.40 -12.07
N LYS A 30 -59.83 -21.10 -12.22
CA LYS A 30 -59.04 -21.66 -13.29
C LYS A 30 -59.11 -23.16 -13.16
N SER A 31 -59.66 -23.81 -14.17
CA SER A 31 -59.61 -25.27 -14.31
C SER A 31 -58.23 -25.76 -13.96
N ALA A 32 -58.13 -26.69 -13.03
CA ALA A 32 -56.90 -27.33 -12.66
C ALA A 32 -56.24 -27.88 -13.94
N THR A 33 -55.19 -27.22 -14.36
CA THR A 33 -54.26 -27.78 -15.34
C THR A 33 -53.72 -29.04 -14.71
N GLN A 34 -54.09 -30.18 -15.24
CA GLN A 34 -53.46 -31.45 -14.93
C GLN A 34 -51.95 -31.22 -15.13
N ILE A 35 -51.17 -31.28 -14.06
CA ILE A 35 -49.71 -31.36 -14.12
C ILE A 35 -49.46 -32.62 -14.93
N ALA A 36 -49.13 -32.48 -16.20
CA ALA A 36 -48.64 -33.57 -17.02
C ALA A 36 -47.41 -34.14 -16.30
N SER A 37 -47.49 -35.37 -15.86
CA SER A 37 -46.31 -36.07 -15.35
C SER A 37 -45.22 -35.96 -16.42
N PRO A 38 -44.00 -35.57 -16.09
CA PRO A 38 -42.94 -35.46 -17.07
C PRO A 38 -42.79 -36.79 -17.82
N ASP A 39 -42.69 -36.74 -19.14
CA ASP A 39 -42.47 -37.95 -19.94
C ASP A 39 -41.09 -38.54 -19.56
N PRO A 40 -41.03 -39.88 -19.30
CA PRO A 40 -39.76 -40.53 -18.94
C PRO A 40 -38.79 -40.45 -20.12
N LEU A 41 -37.52 -40.13 -19.83
CA LEU A 41 -36.45 -40.07 -20.83
C LEU A 41 -36.18 -41.42 -21.48
N TYR A 42 -36.24 -42.50 -20.73
CA TYR A 42 -36.10 -43.88 -21.17
C TYR A 42 -36.56 -44.84 -20.05
N TRP A 43 -36.69 -46.10 -20.40
CA TRP A 43 -37.06 -47.19 -19.50
C TRP A 43 -35.87 -48.13 -19.30
N VAL A 44 -35.57 -48.56 -18.06
CA VAL A 44 -34.42 -49.39 -17.74
C VAL A 44 -34.85 -50.67 -17.02
N ALA A 45 -34.14 -51.78 -17.25
CA ALA A 45 -34.39 -53.02 -16.51
C ALA A 45 -33.82 -52.95 -15.07
N PRO A 46 -34.58 -53.37 -14.02
CA PRO A 46 -34.14 -53.24 -12.62
C PRO A 46 -32.84 -53.97 -12.29
N MET A 47 -32.52 -55.04 -13.02
CA MET A 47 -31.34 -55.90 -12.79
C MET A 47 -30.22 -55.68 -13.80
N ASP A 48 -30.47 -54.92 -14.89
CA ASP A 48 -29.46 -54.56 -15.91
C ASP A 48 -29.62 -53.09 -16.30
N PRO A 49 -28.85 -52.18 -15.68
CA PRO A 49 -28.89 -50.77 -15.98
C PRO A 49 -28.47 -50.41 -17.43
N ASN A 50 -27.83 -51.30 -18.14
CA ASN A 50 -27.41 -51.07 -19.54
C ASN A 50 -28.53 -51.37 -20.54
N TYR A 51 -29.56 -52.14 -20.12
CA TYR A 51 -30.72 -52.40 -20.97
C TYR A 51 -31.71 -51.23 -20.94
N ARG A 52 -31.71 -50.38 -21.97
CA ARG A 52 -32.53 -49.17 -22.08
C ARG A 52 -33.48 -49.27 -23.27
N ARG A 53 -34.69 -48.77 -23.13
CA ARG A 53 -35.69 -48.64 -24.22
C ARG A 53 -36.42 -47.27 -24.10
N ASP A 54 -36.80 -46.73 -25.22
CA ASP A 54 -37.53 -45.43 -25.31
C ASP A 54 -39.03 -45.61 -25.06
N THR A 55 -39.49 -46.87 -24.89
CA THR A 55 -40.92 -47.20 -24.69
C THR A 55 -41.09 -48.16 -23.53
N PRO A 56 -42.22 -48.06 -22.81
CA PRO A 56 -42.56 -49.02 -21.75
C PRO A 56 -42.63 -50.45 -22.27
N GLY A 57 -42.27 -51.42 -21.48
CA GLY A 57 -42.27 -52.83 -21.86
C GLY A 57 -41.58 -53.75 -20.84
N LYS A 58 -41.31 -54.99 -21.28
CA LYS A 58 -40.61 -55.96 -20.43
C LYS A 58 -39.17 -56.16 -20.95
N SER A 59 -38.28 -56.43 -19.98
CA SER A 59 -36.93 -56.86 -20.30
C SER A 59 -36.89 -58.24 -20.93
N PRO A 60 -35.80 -58.69 -21.56
CA PRO A 60 -35.63 -60.02 -22.08
C PRO A 60 -35.87 -61.16 -21.05
N MET A 61 -35.74 -60.80 -19.75
CA MET A 61 -35.99 -61.74 -18.62
C MET A 61 -37.41 -61.64 -18.06
N GLY A 62 -38.33 -60.90 -18.73
CA GLY A 62 -39.74 -60.85 -18.38
C GLY A 62 -40.14 -59.84 -17.30
N MET A 63 -39.20 -59.08 -16.75
CA MET A 63 -39.45 -58.03 -15.73
C MET A 63 -39.91 -56.71 -16.39
N ASP A 64 -40.82 -56.01 -15.74
CA ASP A 64 -41.26 -54.71 -16.19
C ASP A 64 -40.15 -53.66 -16.10
N LEU A 65 -40.00 -52.85 -17.11
CA LEU A 65 -39.02 -51.75 -17.15
C LEU A 65 -39.50 -50.60 -16.24
N VAL A 66 -38.53 -49.98 -15.55
CA VAL A 66 -38.78 -48.83 -14.66
C VAL A 66 -38.53 -47.54 -15.46
N PRO A 67 -39.49 -46.58 -15.44
CA PRO A 67 -39.27 -45.34 -16.11
C PRO A 67 -38.22 -44.48 -15.39
N VAL A 68 -37.30 -43.91 -16.16
CA VAL A 68 -36.33 -42.91 -15.70
C VAL A 68 -36.79 -41.56 -16.22
N TYR A 69 -37.15 -40.72 -15.30
CA TYR A 69 -37.53 -39.33 -15.61
C TYR A 69 -36.27 -38.43 -15.62
N ALA A 70 -36.36 -37.31 -16.35
CA ALA A 70 -35.40 -36.22 -16.16
C ALA A 70 -35.61 -35.72 -14.70
N THR A 71 -34.81 -36.21 -13.78
CA THR A 71 -34.68 -35.58 -12.49
C THR A 71 -34.10 -34.19 -12.75
N ASP A 72 -34.41 -33.18 -11.90
CA ASP A 72 -33.88 -31.79 -11.96
C ASP A 72 -32.34 -31.73 -11.93
N ASP A 73 -31.65 -32.81 -12.20
CA ASP A 73 -30.20 -32.93 -12.40
C ASP A 73 -29.66 -32.16 -13.62
N ALA A 74 -30.56 -31.58 -14.44
CA ALA A 74 -30.20 -30.79 -15.63
C ALA A 74 -29.54 -29.43 -15.32
N GLN A 75 -29.33 -29.09 -14.04
CA GLN A 75 -28.71 -27.83 -13.66
C GLN A 75 -27.29 -28.00 -13.06
N GLY A 76 -26.47 -28.86 -13.65
CA GLY A 76 -25.04 -28.95 -13.27
C GLY A 76 -24.78 -29.65 -11.93
N MET A 77 -25.69 -30.50 -11.46
CA MET A 77 -25.50 -31.34 -10.28
C MET A 77 -24.86 -32.67 -10.71
N VAL A 78 -23.84 -33.10 -9.98
CA VAL A 78 -23.17 -34.40 -10.17
C VAL A 78 -23.32 -35.22 -8.89
N SER A 79 -23.75 -36.47 -9.02
CA SER A 79 -23.79 -37.40 -7.91
C SER A 79 -22.69 -38.45 -8.05
N ILE A 80 -21.86 -38.61 -7.02
CA ILE A 80 -20.81 -39.62 -6.95
C ILE A 80 -21.01 -40.52 -5.75
N SER A 81 -20.63 -41.79 -5.87
CA SER A 81 -20.75 -42.73 -4.74
C SER A 81 -19.67 -42.41 -3.67
N PRO A 82 -19.93 -42.72 -2.39
CA PRO A 82 -18.97 -42.50 -1.31
C PRO A 82 -17.61 -43.19 -1.54
N VAL A 83 -17.60 -44.30 -2.27
CA VAL A 83 -16.35 -44.99 -2.64
C VAL A 83 -15.52 -44.16 -3.62
N VAL A 84 -16.17 -43.53 -4.60
CA VAL A 84 -15.52 -42.66 -5.58
C VAL A 84 -15.07 -41.37 -4.88
N GLU A 85 -15.87 -40.78 -4.02
CA GLU A 85 -15.53 -39.60 -3.23
C GLU A 85 -14.25 -39.82 -2.40
N ASN A 86 -14.17 -40.94 -1.68
CA ASN A 86 -12.98 -41.32 -0.91
C ASN A 86 -11.77 -41.60 -1.79
N ASN A 87 -11.94 -42.30 -2.92
CA ASN A 87 -10.83 -42.62 -3.82
C ASN A 87 -10.25 -41.36 -4.51
N LEU A 88 -11.09 -40.37 -4.80
CA LEU A 88 -10.67 -39.10 -5.37
C LEU A 88 -10.07 -38.16 -4.33
N GLY A 89 -10.19 -38.47 -3.02
CA GLY A 89 -9.66 -37.63 -1.95
C GLY A 89 -10.34 -36.23 -1.89
N VAL A 90 -11.64 -36.19 -2.16
CA VAL A 90 -12.43 -34.94 -2.13
C VAL A 90 -12.39 -34.36 -0.73
N ARG A 91 -11.94 -33.10 -0.63
CA ARG A 91 -11.94 -32.30 0.60
C ARG A 91 -13.01 -31.24 0.49
N THR A 92 -13.79 -31.07 1.52
CA THR A 92 -14.80 -30.01 1.63
C THR A 92 -14.46 -29.09 2.78
N GLN A 93 -14.73 -27.80 2.62
CA GLN A 93 -14.53 -26.78 3.66
C GLN A 93 -15.77 -25.89 3.71
N THR A 94 -16.21 -25.56 4.91
CA THR A 94 -17.26 -24.58 5.10
C THR A 94 -16.75 -23.19 4.75
N ILE A 95 -17.52 -22.47 3.94
CA ILE A 95 -17.23 -21.07 3.62
C ILE A 95 -17.68 -20.21 4.80
N GLU A 96 -16.77 -19.40 5.31
CA GLU A 96 -17.01 -18.51 6.44
C GLU A 96 -17.05 -17.05 5.97
N VAL A 97 -17.78 -16.23 6.73
CA VAL A 97 -17.75 -14.79 6.57
C VAL A 97 -16.62 -14.25 7.43
N GLY A 98 -15.70 -13.54 6.82
CA GLY A 98 -14.54 -12.98 7.51
C GLY A 98 -14.11 -11.63 6.93
N SER A 99 -13.14 -10.99 7.58
CA SER A 99 -12.46 -9.83 7.04
C SER A 99 -11.45 -10.27 5.97
N PHE A 100 -11.36 -9.50 4.89
CA PHE A 100 -10.32 -9.75 3.90
C PHE A 100 -8.99 -9.21 4.45
N GLU A 101 -8.05 -10.12 4.64
CA GLU A 101 -6.67 -9.79 5.02
C GLU A 101 -5.74 -10.12 3.86
N SER A 102 -4.97 -9.15 3.43
CA SER A 102 -3.98 -9.32 2.39
C SER A 102 -2.57 -9.12 2.95
N ASN A 103 -1.72 -10.11 2.76
CA ASN A 103 -0.31 -10.05 3.11
C ASN A 103 0.51 -9.86 1.84
N ILE A 104 1.00 -8.65 1.62
CA ILE A 104 1.83 -8.32 0.47
C ILE A 104 3.30 -8.48 0.88
N ARG A 105 3.95 -9.48 0.29
CA ARG A 105 5.39 -9.70 0.46
C ARG A 105 6.14 -9.00 -0.67
N THR A 106 7.06 -8.17 -0.29
CA THR A 106 7.90 -7.41 -1.23
C THR A 106 9.30 -7.21 -0.65
N VAL A 107 10.11 -6.49 -1.39
CA VAL A 107 11.47 -6.12 -1.02
C VAL A 107 11.62 -4.61 -1.01
N GLY A 108 12.57 -4.11 -0.26
CA GLY A 108 12.85 -2.70 -0.22
C GLY A 108 14.29 -2.40 0.20
N TYR A 109 14.66 -1.14 0.12
CA TYR A 109 15.97 -0.65 0.51
C TYR A 109 15.84 0.36 1.64
N VAL A 110 16.66 0.18 2.66
CA VAL A 110 16.80 1.16 3.76
C VAL A 110 17.41 2.45 3.21
N ARG A 111 16.81 3.59 3.54
CA ARG A 111 17.26 4.93 3.17
C ARG A 111 17.31 5.82 4.40
N PHE A 112 18.09 6.89 4.33
CA PHE A 112 17.95 7.96 5.30
C PHE A 112 16.53 8.55 5.22
N ASP A 113 16.06 9.08 6.33
CA ASP A 113 14.93 10.00 6.34
C ASP A 113 15.36 11.29 5.63
N GLU A 114 14.85 11.51 4.41
CA GLU A 114 15.22 12.65 3.58
C GLU A 114 14.74 13.98 4.17
N ASP A 115 13.69 13.97 5.00
CA ASP A 115 13.20 15.17 5.69
C ASP A 115 14.18 15.64 6.77
N ARG A 116 15.03 14.75 7.26
CA ARG A 116 16.06 14.98 8.28
C ARG A 116 17.50 14.94 7.73
N LEU A 117 17.63 14.93 6.40
CA LEU A 117 18.93 14.94 5.72
C LEU A 117 19.33 16.38 5.43
N VAL A 118 20.38 16.88 6.08
CA VAL A 118 20.91 18.22 5.85
C VAL A 118 22.01 18.20 4.80
N HIS A 119 21.84 18.98 3.75
CA HIS A 119 22.85 19.21 2.71
C HIS A 119 23.63 20.47 3.00
N MET A 120 24.94 20.35 3.15
CA MET A 120 25.84 21.48 3.38
C MET A 120 26.41 22.00 2.07
N HIS A 121 26.22 23.28 1.86
CA HIS A 121 26.75 24.03 0.71
C HIS A 121 27.55 25.23 1.21
N PRO A 122 28.67 25.58 0.59
CA PRO A 122 29.38 26.84 0.93
C PRO A 122 28.53 28.04 0.48
N ARG A 123 28.54 29.08 1.26
CA ARG A 123 27.88 30.36 0.87
C ARG A 123 28.72 31.22 -0.04
N ILE A 124 30.02 30.94 -0.04
CA ILE A 124 31.04 31.71 -0.75
C ILE A 124 31.95 30.80 -1.55
N ALA A 125 32.62 31.37 -2.55
CA ALA A 125 33.66 30.68 -3.26
C ALA A 125 34.99 30.75 -2.49
N GLY A 126 35.74 29.63 -2.51
CA GLY A 126 37.00 29.55 -1.82
C GLY A 126 37.65 28.17 -1.90
N TRP A 127 38.75 28.02 -1.21
CA TRP A 127 39.48 26.75 -1.10
C TRP A 127 39.24 26.12 0.26
N ILE A 128 38.98 24.81 0.27
CA ILE A 128 38.96 24.02 1.52
C ILE A 128 40.39 23.89 2.00
N ASP A 129 40.73 24.61 3.04
CA ASP A 129 42.08 24.64 3.62
C ASP A 129 42.33 23.42 4.49
N VAL A 130 41.39 23.13 5.40
CA VAL A 130 41.39 21.93 6.26
C VAL A 130 40.06 21.23 6.17
N LEU A 131 40.07 19.92 6.02
CA LEU A 131 38.88 19.08 6.07
C LEU A 131 39.01 18.13 7.27
N ASN A 132 38.25 18.40 8.35
CA ASN A 132 38.34 17.59 9.58
C ASN A 132 37.62 16.25 9.40
N VAL A 133 36.48 16.24 8.73
CA VAL A 133 35.69 15.03 8.40
C VAL A 133 36.18 14.48 7.06
N LYS A 134 36.79 13.30 7.10
CA LYS A 134 37.50 12.73 5.93
C LYS A 134 36.80 11.53 5.32
N THR A 135 35.84 10.94 6.04
CA THR A 135 35.26 9.65 5.67
C THR A 135 33.73 9.70 5.62
N GLN A 136 33.15 9.17 4.54
CA GLN A 136 31.72 8.89 4.50
C GLN A 136 31.40 7.79 5.52
N GLY A 137 30.29 7.92 6.26
CA GLY A 137 29.94 7.02 7.35
C GLY A 137 30.54 7.39 8.71
N GLU A 138 31.29 8.49 8.80
CA GLU A 138 31.77 9.06 10.06
C GLU A 138 30.61 9.71 10.82
N PHE A 139 30.59 9.55 12.15
CA PHE A 139 29.60 10.21 13.01
C PHE A 139 30.13 11.58 13.43
N ILE A 140 29.26 12.58 13.37
CA ILE A 140 29.56 13.97 13.68
C ILE A 140 28.60 14.45 14.78
N GLU A 141 29.12 15.19 15.76
CA GLU A 141 28.30 15.86 16.76
C GLU A 141 27.85 17.26 16.26
N GLU A 142 26.72 17.75 16.76
CA GLU A 142 26.29 19.11 16.51
C GLU A 142 27.33 20.12 17.03
N GLY A 143 27.70 21.10 16.22
CA GLY A 143 28.72 22.08 16.55
C GLY A 143 30.16 21.60 16.38
N GLU A 144 30.40 20.37 15.91
CA GLU A 144 31.74 19.89 15.59
C GLU A 144 32.31 20.61 14.34
N PRO A 145 33.63 20.98 14.32
CA PRO A 145 34.24 21.61 13.18
C PRO A 145 34.35 20.63 12.01
N ILE A 146 33.78 20.98 10.85
CA ILE A 146 33.76 20.13 9.66
C ILE A 146 34.89 20.47 8.70
N TYR A 147 34.99 21.72 8.32
CA TYR A 147 36.02 22.20 7.41
C TYR A 147 36.36 23.67 7.65
N SER A 148 37.53 24.08 7.22
CA SER A 148 37.93 25.49 7.15
C SER A 148 38.05 25.92 5.68
N ILE A 149 37.52 27.08 5.37
CA ILE A 149 37.55 27.67 4.02
C ILE A 149 38.37 28.93 4.01
N TYR A 150 39.30 29.02 3.05
CA TYR A 150 39.94 30.29 2.66
C TYR A 150 39.14 30.92 1.51
N SER A 151 38.77 32.16 1.69
CA SER A 151 38.08 32.94 0.65
C SER A 151 38.55 34.41 0.64
N PRO A 152 38.99 34.95 -0.51
CA PRO A 152 39.28 36.35 -0.63
C PRO A 152 38.11 37.25 -0.27
N GLU A 153 36.89 36.82 -0.54
CA GLU A 153 35.67 37.55 -0.21
C GLU A 153 35.49 37.69 1.30
N LEU A 154 35.77 36.64 2.06
CA LEU A 154 35.73 36.65 3.53
C LEU A 154 36.84 37.56 4.11
N VAL A 155 38.01 37.54 3.53
CA VAL A 155 39.12 38.44 3.92
C VAL A 155 38.70 39.89 3.71
N ASN A 156 38.20 40.22 2.53
CA ASN A 156 37.76 41.60 2.20
C ASN A 156 36.62 42.08 3.12
N ALA A 157 35.64 41.23 3.41
CA ALA A 157 34.53 41.58 4.32
C ALA A 157 35.01 41.85 5.75
N GLN A 158 36.02 41.12 6.24
CA GLN A 158 36.65 41.36 7.53
C GLN A 158 37.45 42.67 7.53
N GLU A 159 38.19 42.95 6.46
CA GLU A 159 38.92 44.23 6.29
C GLU A 159 37.96 45.43 6.29
N GLU A 160 36.80 45.32 5.62
CA GLU A 160 35.76 46.37 5.65
C GLU A 160 35.27 46.62 7.08
N LEU A 161 35.04 45.58 7.88
CA LEU A 161 34.67 45.74 9.30
C LEU A 161 35.76 46.45 10.10
N LEU A 162 37.02 46.06 9.93
CA LEU A 162 38.16 46.71 10.62
C LEU A 162 38.36 48.19 10.21
N ILE A 163 38.19 48.50 8.92
CA ILE A 163 38.21 49.87 8.41
C ILE A 163 37.04 50.68 9.01
N ALA A 164 35.82 50.11 9.07
CA ALA A 164 34.69 50.77 9.70
C ALA A 164 34.94 51.10 11.18
N MET A 165 35.61 50.17 11.90
CA MET A 165 35.99 50.37 13.31
C MET A 165 37.11 51.39 13.53
N SER A 166 38.08 51.46 12.60
CA SER A 166 39.28 52.34 12.75
C SER A 166 38.99 53.82 12.59
N ARG A 167 37.87 54.20 11.98
CA ARG A 167 37.48 55.60 11.75
C ARG A 167 36.66 56.10 12.93
N GLU A 168 37.26 56.85 13.86
CA GLU A 168 36.66 57.41 15.08
C GLU A 168 35.38 58.24 14.85
N SER A 169 35.14 58.71 13.62
CA SER A 169 33.97 59.49 13.20
C SER A 169 32.92 58.63 12.47
N THR A 170 33.09 57.32 12.44
CA THR A 170 32.25 56.44 11.63
C THR A 170 30.89 56.22 12.29
N ARG A 171 29.84 56.42 11.50
CA ARG A 171 28.46 56.20 11.92
C ARG A 171 28.32 54.71 12.38
N PRO A 172 27.71 54.47 13.55
CA PRO A 172 27.47 53.09 14.05
C PRO A 172 26.85 52.17 13.00
N THR A 173 26.07 52.73 12.07
CA THR A 173 25.43 52.04 10.96
C THR A 173 26.41 51.35 9.99
N LEU A 174 27.65 51.85 9.81
CA LEU A 174 28.63 51.21 8.94
C LEU A 174 29.22 49.93 9.59
N ILE A 175 29.45 49.98 10.89
CA ILE A 175 29.89 48.79 11.63
C ILE A 175 28.82 47.71 11.59
N GLU A 176 27.56 48.10 11.85
CA GLU A 176 26.42 47.21 11.82
C GLU A 176 26.24 46.55 10.45
N SER A 177 26.29 47.35 9.35
CA SER A 177 26.19 46.85 7.99
C SER A 177 27.33 45.89 7.62
N SER A 178 28.58 46.16 8.08
CA SER A 178 29.70 45.26 7.86
C SER A 178 29.56 43.94 8.65
N GLU A 179 29.05 44.00 9.90
CA GLU A 179 28.71 42.80 10.67
C GLU A 179 27.60 41.98 10.00
N GLU A 180 26.53 42.65 9.54
CA GLU A 180 25.43 41.97 8.81
C GLU A 180 25.93 41.25 7.55
N ARG A 181 26.85 41.87 6.81
CA ARG A 181 27.50 41.24 5.66
C ARG A 181 28.25 39.99 6.05
N LEU A 182 29.05 40.03 7.13
CA LEU A 182 29.75 38.86 7.63
C LEU A 182 28.78 37.75 8.10
N ARG A 183 27.66 38.11 8.76
CA ARG A 183 26.60 37.16 9.12
C ARG A 183 25.92 36.51 7.91
N ALA A 184 25.67 37.32 6.85
CA ALA A 184 25.13 36.85 5.58
C ALA A 184 26.04 35.83 4.89
N LEU A 185 27.37 36.00 5.06
CA LEU A 185 28.39 35.03 4.62
C LEU A 185 28.58 33.84 5.58
N GLN A 186 27.71 33.71 6.59
CA GLN A 186 27.73 32.63 7.62
C GLN A 186 29.01 32.61 8.49
N VAL A 187 29.67 33.76 8.66
CA VAL A 187 30.74 33.89 9.63
C VAL A 187 30.15 33.78 11.04
N PRO A 188 30.62 32.83 11.90
CA PRO A 188 30.12 32.69 13.26
C PRO A 188 30.28 33.97 14.08
N GLN A 189 29.30 34.31 14.90
CA GLN A 189 29.32 35.52 15.73
C GLN A 189 30.56 35.57 16.63
N SER A 190 30.97 34.40 17.17
CA SER A 190 32.20 34.27 17.97
C SER A 190 33.47 34.75 17.22
N LEU A 191 33.53 34.49 15.91
CA LEU A 191 34.62 34.95 15.06
C LEU A 191 34.51 36.45 14.78
N ILE A 192 33.32 36.99 14.52
CA ILE A 192 33.10 38.45 14.37
C ILE A 192 33.54 39.18 15.63
N ASP A 193 33.16 38.70 16.80
CA ASP A 193 33.57 39.30 18.07
C ASP A 193 35.09 39.18 18.33
N ARG A 194 35.68 38.09 17.83
CA ARG A 194 37.13 37.90 17.91
C ARG A 194 37.88 38.86 16.98
N ILE A 195 37.38 39.08 15.73
CA ILE A 195 37.91 40.08 14.79
C ILE A 195 37.90 41.49 15.44
N LYS A 196 36.75 41.82 16.06
CA LYS A 196 36.60 43.13 16.76
C LYS A 196 37.54 43.30 17.93
N ARG A 197 37.78 42.23 18.73
CA ARG A 197 38.69 42.30 19.87
C ARG A 197 40.14 42.31 19.48
N GLU A 198 40.54 41.48 18.52
CA GLU A 198 41.94 41.33 18.12
C GLU A 198 42.40 42.34 17.06
N GLY A 199 41.47 42.97 16.39
CA GLY A 199 41.74 43.98 15.34
C GLY A 199 42.50 43.41 14.15
N ARG A 200 42.37 42.10 13.86
CA ARG A 200 43.05 41.47 12.73
C ARG A 200 42.13 40.57 11.95
N VAL A 201 42.50 40.33 10.70
CA VAL A 201 41.82 39.44 9.76
C VAL A 201 42.22 37.97 10.03
N PHE A 202 41.27 37.07 9.92
CA PHE A 202 41.49 35.62 9.90
C PHE A 202 41.35 35.14 8.45
N GLN A 203 42.39 34.47 7.97
CA GLN A 203 42.45 34.03 6.57
C GLN A 203 41.45 32.92 6.26
N THR A 204 41.22 32.05 7.25
CA THR A 204 40.31 30.90 7.14
C THR A 204 39.17 31.04 8.11
N VAL A 205 37.98 30.57 7.71
CA VAL A 205 36.78 30.49 8.53
C VAL A 205 36.39 29.04 8.68
N THR A 206 36.22 28.63 9.92
CA THR A 206 35.77 27.23 10.23
C THR A 206 34.24 27.17 10.16
N VAL A 207 33.74 26.16 9.46
CA VAL A 207 32.32 25.81 9.36
C VAL A 207 32.05 24.62 10.25
N TYR A 208 30.96 24.70 11.00
CA TYR A 208 30.57 23.72 12.02
C TYR A 208 29.33 22.94 11.59
N ALA A 209 29.14 21.75 12.16
CA ALA A 209 27.97 20.91 11.93
C ALA A 209 26.70 21.58 12.45
N PRO A 210 25.66 21.73 11.63
CA PRO A 210 24.39 22.31 12.06
C PRO A 210 23.53 21.32 12.84
N GLN A 211 23.83 20.02 12.75
CA GLN A 211 23.19 18.92 13.49
C GLN A 211 24.18 17.76 13.63
N GLY A 212 23.95 16.93 14.64
CA GLY A 212 24.64 15.64 14.78
C GLY A 212 24.06 14.59 13.82
N GLY A 213 24.87 13.63 13.42
CA GLY A 213 24.45 12.53 12.54
C GLY A 213 25.60 11.84 11.82
N LEU A 214 25.24 11.00 10.87
CA LEU A 214 26.17 10.27 10.02
C LEU A 214 26.44 11.03 8.73
N VAL A 215 27.68 11.07 8.28
CA VAL A 215 28.05 11.61 6.95
C VAL A 215 27.51 10.68 5.87
N ALA A 216 26.37 11.05 5.30
CA ALA A 216 25.70 10.30 4.24
C ALA A 216 26.46 10.39 2.90
N GLU A 217 27.04 11.54 2.62
CA GLU A 217 27.83 11.82 1.41
C GLU A 217 28.92 12.83 1.72
N LEU A 218 30.09 12.64 1.14
CA LEU A 218 31.23 13.59 1.21
C LEU A 218 31.75 13.82 -0.22
N SER A 219 31.47 15.03 -0.75
CA SER A 219 31.69 15.34 -2.16
C SER A 219 32.97 16.16 -2.41
N VAL A 220 33.70 16.56 -1.36
CA VAL A 220 34.88 17.41 -1.48
C VAL A 220 36.12 16.78 -0.85
N ARG A 221 37.28 17.38 -1.16
CA ARG A 221 38.58 17.04 -0.58
C ARG A 221 39.31 18.30 -0.14
N GLU A 222 40.26 18.11 0.77
CA GLU A 222 41.18 19.16 1.21
C GLU A 222 41.96 19.73 0.02
N GLY A 223 42.15 21.03 -0.03
CA GLY A 223 42.75 21.75 -1.15
C GLY A 223 41.84 22.03 -2.34
N GLN A 224 40.60 21.52 -2.35
CA GLN A 224 39.66 21.71 -3.45
C GLN A 224 39.04 23.10 -3.43
N TYR A 225 38.92 23.72 -4.63
CA TYR A 225 38.16 24.94 -4.82
C TYR A 225 36.66 24.63 -4.90
N VAL A 226 35.86 25.36 -4.14
CA VAL A 226 34.40 25.22 -4.08
C VAL A 226 33.68 26.53 -4.36
N GLN A 227 32.48 26.43 -4.86
CA GLN A 227 31.61 27.55 -5.17
C GLN A 227 30.25 27.41 -4.53
N PRO A 228 29.48 28.50 -4.32
CA PRO A 228 28.07 28.38 -3.92
C PRO A 228 27.31 27.41 -4.85
N GLY A 229 26.54 26.50 -4.28
CA GLY A 229 25.86 25.46 -5.02
C GLY A 229 26.60 24.13 -5.11
N ASN A 230 27.92 24.07 -4.88
CA ASN A 230 28.60 22.79 -4.70
C ASN A 230 28.17 22.15 -3.39
N ARG A 231 27.77 20.87 -3.41
CA ARG A 231 27.51 20.13 -2.18
C ARG A 231 28.85 19.74 -1.55
N ILE A 232 29.06 20.13 -0.29
CA ILE A 232 30.24 19.74 0.50
C ILE A 232 30.02 18.34 1.04
N MET A 233 28.94 18.17 1.79
CA MET A 233 28.53 16.91 2.39
C MET A 233 27.05 16.89 2.70
N SER A 234 26.55 15.70 3.05
CA SER A 234 25.22 15.52 3.58
C SER A 234 25.33 14.80 4.93
N ILE A 235 24.56 15.28 5.93
CA ILE A 235 24.53 14.71 7.29
C ILE A 235 23.11 14.20 7.54
N GLY A 236 22.96 12.92 7.84
CA GLY A 236 21.67 12.29 8.10
C GLY A 236 21.61 11.70 9.50
N VAL A 237 20.44 11.76 10.11
CA VAL A 237 20.16 11.11 11.40
C VAL A 237 19.68 9.68 11.13
N LEU A 238 20.03 8.74 12.01
CA LEU A 238 19.66 7.33 11.85
C LEU A 238 18.66 6.80 12.88
N ASP A 239 18.11 7.65 13.75
CA ASP A 239 17.16 7.23 14.80
C ASP A 239 15.84 6.70 14.20
N GLU A 240 15.49 7.22 13.04
CA GLU A 240 14.40 6.76 12.19
C GLU A 240 14.95 6.61 10.77
N VAL A 241 14.51 5.57 10.09
CA VAL A 241 14.90 5.32 8.70
C VAL A 241 13.69 5.06 7.85
N TRP A 242 13.81 5.38 6.58
CA TRP A 242 12.84 4.99 5.57
C TRP A 242 13.23 3.66 4.93
N VAL A 243 12.24 2.90 4.54
CA VAL A 243 12.42 1.77 3.62
C VAL A 243 11.55 2.03 2.41
N ILE A 244 12.16 2.10 1.26
CA ILE A 244 11.43 2.22 0.00
C ILE A 244 11.17 0.80 -0.50
N ALA A 245 9.93 0.36 -0.38
CA ALA A 245 9.47 -0.95 -0.81
C ALA A 245 8.88 -0.86 -2.22
N GLU A 246 9.10 -1.91 -3.02
CA GLU A 246 8.63 -1.97 -4.41
C GLU A 246 7.40 -2.88 -4.51
N VAL A 247 6.21 -2.29 -4.58
CA VAL A 247 4.94 -3.02 -4.67
C VAL A 247 4.49 -3.13 -6.12
N PHE A 248 4.19 -4.34 -6.59
CA PHE A 248 3.68 -4.54 -7.95
C PHE A 248 2.35 -3.82 -8.18
N GLU A 249 2.16 -3.25 -9.37
CA GLU A 249 0.97 -2.51 -9.80
C GLU A 249 -0.35 -3.21 -9.40
N ARG A 250 -0.45 -4.52 -9.66
CA ARG A 250 -1.62 -5.33 -9.34
C ARG A 250 -1.96 -5.42 -7.85
N GLN A 251 -1.00 -5.17 -6.97
CA GLN A 251 -1.14 -5.23 -5.50
C GLN A 251 -1.20 -3.86 -4.86
N ALA A 252 -0.87 -2.80 -5.60
CA ALA A 252 -0.78 -1.45 -5.07
C ALA A 252 -2.13 -0.91 -4.57
N SER A 253 -3.24 -1.34 -5.19
CA SER A 253 -4.60 -1.00 -4.74
C SER A 253 -4.98 -1.59 -3.37
N LEU A 254 -4.23 -2.59 -2.91
CA LEU A 254 -4.43 -3.25 -1.62
C LEU A 254 -3.57 -2.63 -0.50
N VAL A 255 -2.76 -1.61 -0.81
CA VAL A 255 -1.92 -0.92 0.19
C VAL A 255 -2.57 0.39 0.56
N SER A 256 -2.64 0.67 1.85
CA SER A 256 -3.15 1.93 2.38
C SER A 256 -2.15 2.57 3.34
N ASN A 257 -2.24 3.90 3.48
CA ASN A 257 -1.44 4.61 4.47
C ASN A 257 -1.79 4.09 5.87
N SER A 258 -0.77 4.00 6.72
CA SER A 258 -0.83 3.45 8.08
C SER A 258 -1.02 1.93 8.18
N ASP A 259 -1.01 1.19 7.06
CA ASP A 259 -0.98 -0.27 7.13
C ASP A 259 0.24 -0.73 7.95
N PRO A 260 0.09 -1.70 8.85
CA PRO A 260 1.20 -2.24 9.62
C PRO A 260 2.14 -3.03 8.70
N VAL A 261 3.43 -2.88 8.97
CA VAL A 261 4.48 -3.51 8.19
C VAL A 261 5.46 -4.24 9.10
N THR A 262 5.80 -5.46 8.72
CA THR A 262 6.89 -6.21 9.34
C THR A 262 8.05 -6.31 8.35
N MET A 263 9.27 -6.02 8.82
CA MET A 263 10.48 -6.09 8.03
C MET A 263 11.48 -7.06 8.66
N THR A 264 12.17 -7.81 7.81
CA THR A 264 13.30 -8.67 8.18
C THR A 264 14.50 -8.38 7.30
N LEU A 265 15.70 -8.62 7.84
CA LEU A 265 16.96 -8.44 7.13
C LEU A 265 17.73 -9.78 7.16
N ASP A 266 18.23 -10.21 6.02
CA ASP A 266 19.07 -11.43 5.95
C ASP A 266 20.38 -11.27 6.74
N TYR A 267 20.85 -10.03 6.88
CA TYR A 267 22.06 -9.69 7.67
C TYR A 267 21.88 -9.92 9.18
N LEU A 268 20.64 -9.81 9.70
CA LEU A 268 20.31 -10.00 11.12
C LEU A 268 19.17 -11.03 11.25
N PRO A 269 19.44 -12.32 11.02
CA PRO A 269 18.42 -13.34 11.02
C PRO A 269 17.75 -13.49 12.40
N GLY A 270 16.43 -13.69 12.37
CA GLY A 270 15.63 -13.85 13.59
C GLY A 270 15.21 -12.55 14.28
N ARG A 271 15.55 -11.40 13.69
CA ARG A 271 15.08 -10.10 14.16
C ARG A 271 14.05 -9.52 13.20
N GLU A 272 12.99 -9.00 13.78
CA GLU A 272 11.90 -8.34 13.06
C GLU A 272 11.77 -6.89 13.52
N TRP A 273 11.49 -6.00 12.58
CA TRP A 273 11.17 -4.60 12.85
C TRP A 273 9.72 -4.34 12.46
N GLN A 274 9.02 -3.63 13.33
CA GLN A 274 7.65 -3.19 13.08
C GLN A 274 7.67 -1.73 12.63
N GLY A 275 6.89 -1.44 11.60
CA GLY A 275 6.76 -0.12 11.02
C GLY A 275 5.37 0.09 10.43
N VAL A 276 5.21 1.18 9.69
CA VAL A 276 3.95 1.53 9.04
C VAL A 276 4.20 2.06 7.64
N VAL A 277 3.20 1.91 6.78
CA VAL A 277 3.16 2.61 5.49
C VAL A 277 2.96 4.10 5.75
N ASP A 278 3.94 4.91 5.35
CA ASP A 278 3.92 6.35 5.50
C ASP A 278 3.37 7.05 4.25
N PHE A 279 3.87 6.65 3.08
CA PHE A 279 3.50 7.30 1.82
C PHE A 279 3.55 6.32 0.64
N ILE A 280 2.56 6.41 -0.24
CA ILE A 280 2.50 5.65 -1.49
C ILE A 280 2.77 6.64 -2.62
N TYR A 281 3.86 6.42 -3.37
CA TYR A 281 4.20 7.30 -4.48
C TYR A 281 3.16 7.18 -5.61
N PRO A 282 2.72 8.31 -6.20
CA PRO A 282 1.69 8.30 -7.26
C PRO A 282 2.27 7.93 -8.64
N THR A 283 3.53 7.53 -8.71
CA THR A 283 4.24 7.23 -9.94
C THR A 283 4.66 5.77 -10.00
N LEU A 284 4.47 5.14 -11.15
CA LEU A 284 4.95 3.80 -11.45
C LEU A 284 6.38 3.87 -12.01
N ASP A 285 7.25 2.98 -11.57
CA ASP A 285 8.54 2.75 -12.25
C ASP A 285 8.29 1.87 -13.49
N GLU A 286 8.58 2.41 -14.67
CA GLU A 286 8.31 1.76 -15.95
C GLU A 286 9.15 0.49 -16.18
N ASN A 287 10.35 0.42 -15.58
CA ASN A 287 11.27 -0.69 -15.77
C ASN A 287 10.87 -1.90 -14.92
N THR A 288 10.53 -1.65 -13.66
CA THR A 288 10.17 -2.70 -12.70
C THR A 288 8.67 -2.98 -12.65
N ARG A 289 7.85 -2.05 -13.16
CA ARG A 289 6.38 -2.05 -13.04
C ARG A 289 5.92 -2.15 -11.58
N THR A 290 6.63 -1.44 -10.73
CA THR A 290 6.33 -1.35 -9.30
C THR A 290 5.98 0.09 -8.92
N ILE A 291 5.19 0.22 -7.87
CA ILE A 291 4.91 1.49 -7.20
C ILE A 291 5.77 1.53 -5.95
N PRO A 292 6.66 2.53 -5.81
CA PRO A 292 7.41 2.71 -4.58
C PRO A 292 6.47 3.03 -3.42
N VAL A 293 6.70 2.41 -2.28
CA VAL A 293 5.96 2.65 -1.04
C VAL A 293 6.97 2.98 0.04
N ARG A 294 6.82 4.15 0.66
CA ARG A 294 7.67 4.59 1.75
C ARG A 294 7.14 4.06 3.06
N LEU A 295 8.01 3.39 3.78
CA LEU A 295 7.73 2.79 5.07
C LEU A 295 8.63 3.45 6.11
N LYS A 296 8.14 3.69 7.32
CA LYS A 296 8.89 4.26 8.44
C LYS A 296 9.19 3.22 9.49
N PHE A 297 10.45 3.19 9.94
CA PHE A 297 10.93 2.30 10.99
C PHE A 297 11.78 3.05 12.01
N GLN A 298 11.51 2.79 13.28
CA GLN A 298 12.37 3.26 14.36
C GLN A 298 13.68 2.47 14.39
N ASN A 299 14.81 3.16 14.62
CA ASN A 299 16.14 2.60 14.56
C ASN A 299 17.05 3.12 15.70
N GLN A 300 16.53 3.09 16.93
CA GLN A 300 17.21 3.64 18.11
C GLN A 300 18.58 3.00 18.38
N ASP A 301 18.76 1.74 18.01
CA ASP A 301 20.00 1.01 18.15
C ASP A 301 20.94 1.10 16.93
N GLN A 302 20.54 1.88 15.93
CA GLN A 302 21.27 2.12 14.67
C GLN A 302 21.67 0.83 13.93
N ALA A 303 20.91 -0.25 14.11
CA ALA A 303 21.15 -1.53 13.44
C ALA A 303 20.79 -1.47 11.96
N LEU A 304 19.79 -0.65 11.59
CA LEU A 304 19.39 -0.40 10.22
C LEU A 304 20.33 0.62 9.60
N LYS A 305 21.07 0.20 8.58
CA LYS A 305 22.00 1.08 7.84
C LYS A 305 21.47 1.35 6.43
N PRO A 306 21.64 2.57 5.93
CA PRO A 306 21.25 2.90 4.56
C PRO A 306 21.84 1.93 3.52
N ASN A 307 21.08 1.68 2.47
CA ASN A 307 21.34 0.72 1.39
C ASN A 307 21.26 -0.76 1.78
N MET A 308 20.86 -1.11 3.00
CA MET A 308 20.54 -2.50 3.33
C MET A 308 19.29 -2.93 2.56
N PHE A 309 19.35 -4.18 2.08
CA PHE A 309 18.23 -4.85 1.46
C PHE A 309 17.33 -5.48 2.54
N ALA A 310 16.05 -5.27 2.42
CA ALA A 310 15.06 -5.73 3.39
C ALA A 310 13.94 -6.53 2.70
N GLN A 311 13.49 -7.58 3.37
CA GLN A 311 12.25 -8.26 3.05
C GLN A 311 11.13 -7.62 3.86
N VAL A 312 10.05 -7.26 3.19
CA VAL A 312 8.95 -6.49 3.76
C VAL A 312 7.66 -7.25 3.59
N MET A 313 6.85 -7.30 4.64
CA MET A 313 5.49 -7.81 4.62
C MET A 313 4.53 -6.71 5.06
N ILE A 314 3.71 -6.21 4.14
CA ILE A 314 2.67 -5.22 4.39
C ILE A 314 1.38 -6.01 4.68
N GLN A 315 0.76 -5.71 5.81
CA GLN A 315 -0.49 -6.36 6.24
C GLN A 315 -1.63 -5.38 6.02
N HIS A 316 -2.44 -5.65 5.01
CA HIS A 316 -3.64 -4.86 4.77
C HIS A 316 -4.87 -5.62 5.29
N SER A 317 -5.68 -4.94 6.09
CA SER A 317 -6.97 -5.45 6.54
C SER A 317 -8.06 -4.43 6.20
N GLU A 318 -8.98 -4.85 5.34
CA GLU A 318 -10.15 -4.03 5.01
C GLU A 318 -11.13 -4.06 6.19
N SER A 319 -10.90 -3.18 7.16
CA SER A 319 -11.71 -3.10 8.38
C SER A 319 -13.16 -2.75 8.04
N GLY A 320 -14.08 -3.67 8.38
CA GLY A 320 -15.54 -3.44 8.25
C GLY A 320 -16.20 -4.08 7.02
N ARG A 321 -15.46 -4.60 6.05
CA ARG A 321 -16.04 -5.35 4.95
C ARG A 321 -15.97 -6.84 5.25
N GLN A 322 -17.14 -7.41 5.57
CA GLN A 322 -17.30 -8.85 5.70
C GLN A 322 -17.49 -9.46 4.31
N VAL A 323 -16.65 -10.40 3.95
CA VAL A 323 -16.68 -11.13 2.68
C VAL A 323 -16.73 -12.62 2.93
N LEU A 324 -17.26 -13.37 1.95
CA LEU A 324 -17.19 -14.82 1.97
C LEU A 324 -15.78 -15.26 1.58
N LEU A 325 -15.09 -15.93 2.48
CA LEU A 325 -13.75 -16.46 2.26
C LEU A 325 -13.81 -17.90 1.78
N ALA A 326 -13.30 -18.16 0.59
CA ALA A 326 -13.17 -19.50 0.04
C ALA A 326 -11.69 -19.85 -0.17
N PRO A 327 -11.26 -21.11 0.07
CA PRO A 327 -9.91 -21.54 -0.27
C PRO A 327 -9.64 -21.36 -1.76
N ASN A 328 -8.45 -20.86 -2.11
CA ASN A 328 -8.09 -20.62 -3.51
C ASN A 328 -8.16 -21.91 -4.36
N GLU A 329 -7.88 -23.05 -3.74
CA GLU A 329 -7.92 -24.37 -4.37
C GLU A 329 -9.36 -24.83 -4.71
N SER A 330 -10.38 -24.23 -4.10
CA SER A 330 -11.79 -24.54 -4.38
C SER A 330 -12.33 -23.82 -5.64
N ILE A 331 -11.55 -22.86 -6.17
CA ILE A 331 -11.99 -22.04 -7.30
C ILE A 331 -11.48 -22.62 -8.61
N ILE A 332 -12.41 -22.98 -9.49
CA ILE A 332 -12.13 -23.46 -10.83
C ILE A 332 -12.20 -22.27 -11.80
N ARG A 333 -11.05 -21.87 -12.33
CA ARG A 333 -10.93 -20.79 -13.30
C ARG A 333 -10.88 -21.36 -14.72
N SER A 334 -11.95 -21.17 -15.49
CA SER A 334 -12.03 -21.63 -16.88
C SER A 334 -11.55 -20.60 -17.91
N GLY A 335 -11.21 -19.38 -17.47
CA GLY A 335 -10.86 -18.25 -18.34
C GLY A 335 -12.08 -17.47 -18.88
N VAL A 336 -13.27 -18.05 -18.79
CA VAL A 336 -14.54 -17.41 -19.16
C VAL A 336 -15.42 -17.14 -17.93
N GLN A 337 -15.37 -18.06 -16.98
CA GLN A 337 -16.18 -18.02 -15.75
C GLN A 337 -15.36 -18.62 -14.60
N ASP A 338 -15.50 -18.04 -13.41
CA ASP A 338 -15.01 -18.59 -12.19
C ASP A 338 -16.13 -19.39 -11.52
N ARG A 339 -15.85 -20.61 -11.08
CA ARG A 339 -16.84 -21.53 -10.53
C ARG A 339 -16.31 -22.18 -9.25
N VAL A 340 -17.24 -22.50 -8.34
CA VAL A 340 -17.00 -23.36 -7.18
C VAL A 340 -17.92 -24.56 -7.23
N VAL A 341 -17.51 -25.64 -6.58
CA VAL A 341 -18.32 -26.84 -6.43
C VAL A 341 -18.84 -26.91 -5.00
N LEU A 342 -20.15 -26.77 -4.85
CA LEU A 342 -20.83 -26.90 -3.56
C LEU A 342 -21.10 -28.37 -3.24
N ALA A 343 -20.72 -28.82 -2.05
CA ALA A 343 -21.08 -30.10 -1.51
C ALA A 343 -22.47 -30.01 -0.87
N MET A 344 -23.46 -30.66 -1.48
CA MET A 344 -24.86 -30.63 -1.03
C MET A 344 -25.18 -31.78 -0.03
N GLY A 345 -24.17 -32.58 0.31
CA GLY A 345 -24.35 -33.80 1.11
C GLY A 345 -24.75 -35.02 0.27
N GLU A 346 -24.62 -36.21 0.87
CA GLU A 346 -24.96 -37.51 0.26
C GLU A 346 -24.29 -37.76 -1.11
N GLY A 347 -23.03 -37.30 -1.29
CA GLY A 347 -22.28 -37.46 -2.54
C GLY A 347 -22.79 -36.61 -3.69
N ARG A 348 -23.64 -35.60 -3.43
CA ARG A 348 -24.14 -34.65 -4.44
C ARG A 348 -23.33 -33.39 -4.44
N PHE A 349 -22.93 -32.95 -5.64
CA PHE A 349 -22.10 -31.79 -5.88
C PHE A 349 -22.74 -30.90 -6.93
N LYS A 350 -22.75 -29.59 -6.70
CA LYS A 350 -23.31 -28.61 -7.63
C LYS A 350 -22.25 -27.57 -7.99
N SER A 351 -22.00 -27.41 -9.29
CA SER A 351 -21.13 -26.35 -9.80
C SER A 351 -21.91 -25.04 -9.90
N VAL A 352 -21.40 -24.01 -9.25
CA VAL A 352 -22.01 -22.66 -9.23
C VAL A 352 -21.00 -21.64 -9.74
N GLU A 353 -21.48 -20.72 -10.58
CA GLU A 353 -20.71 -19.58 -11.02
C GLU A 353 -20.60 -18.57 -9.88
N VAL A 354 -19.40 -18.00 -9.70
CA VAL A 354 -19.12 -17.02 -8.65
C VAL A 354 -18.36 -15.82 -9.23
N ALA A 355 -18.60 -14.66 -8.66
CA ALA A 355 -17.80 -13.47 -8.91
C ALA A 355 -16.75 -13.38 -7.82
N LEU A 356 -15.48 -13.30 -8.23
CA LEU A 356 -14.36 -13.11 -7.31
C LEU A 356 -14.15 -11.62 -7.09
N GLY A 357 -13.86 -11.23 -5.83
CA GLY A 357 -13.56 -9.86 -5.43
C GLY A 357 -12.06 -9.54 -5.48
#